data_4afb67c2a6bffe9b6db293a0db347f91
#
_entry.id   4afb67c2a6bffe9b6db293a0db347f91
#
_cell.length_a   1.000
_cell.length_b   1.000
_cell.length_c   1.000
_cell.angle_alpha   90.00
_cell.angle_beta   90.00
_cell.angle_gamma   90.00
#
_symmetry.space_group_name_H-M   'P 1'
#
loop_
_entity.id
_entity.type
_entity.pdbx_description
1 polymer ?
#
loop_
_entity_poly.entity_id
_entity_poly.type
_entity_poly.pdbx_seq_one_letter_code
_entity_poly.pdbx_strand_id
1 'polypeptide(L)'
;SKVIEKGRIGPGQLVAIDFNEGKLYHDHEMKDLLADAHPYEEWVKNIVPMAQTVETIPGLVEAYDKDELRRRMVSVGFSTEDLELILHPMGEDGKEAIGSMGDDTPSAVLSEKYRGLHHFFRQNFSQVTNPPIDSLREKSVMTLTTRLGNLGNVFEQTEAQTNIFELDSPVLTTALAVGISKHLGDTVVEVDCTFDADGGEDALRVAIDRLRQVSEDA
;
A
#
# COMPACT_ATOMS: atom_id res chain seq x y z
N SER A 1 -16.84 43.66 25.04
CA SER A 1 -16.10 42.38 24.94
C SER A 1 -14.60 42.64 25.12
N LYS A 2 -13.95 41.97 26.04
CA LYS A 2 -12.51 42.05 26.17
C LYS A 2 -11.87 41.15 25.11
N VAL A 3 -11.35 41.74 24.07
CA VAL A 3 -10.45 41.03 23.14
C VAL A 3 -9.08 40.97 23.82
N ILE A 4 -8.56 39.76 24.06
CA ILE A 4 -7.26 39.52 24.69
C ILE A 4 -6.17 39.48 23.61
N GLU A 5 -6.46 38.84 22.50
CA GLU A 5 -5.52 38.66 21.38
C GLU A 5 -6.23 38.72 20.04
N LYS A 6 -5.52 39.20 19.03
CA LYS A 6 -5.92 39.13 17.61
C LYS A 6 -4.73 38.64 16.82
N GLY A 7 -4.98 37.70 15.92
CA GLY A 7 -3.92 37.13 15.11
C GLY A 7 -4.42 36.62 13.78
N ARG A 8 -3.51 36.06 13.01
CA ARG A 8 -3.75 35.40 11.75
C ARG A 8 -3.02 34.07 11.73
N ILE A 9 -3.70 33.02 11.31
CA ILE A 9 -3.10 31.70 11.10
C ILE A 9 -2.47 31.71 9.70
N GLY A 10 -1.18 31.38 9.64
CA GLY A 10 -0.43 31.24 8.39
C GLY A 10 -0.51 29.81 7.84
N PRO A 11 0.04 29.56 6.63
CA PRO A 11 0.13 28.22 6.07
C PRO A 11 0.86 27.26 7.01
N GLY A 12 0.27 26.05 7.22
CA GLY A 12 0.85 25.03 8.09
C GLY A 12 0.80 25.33 9.59
N GLN A 13 0.16 26.43 10.01
CA GLN A 13 -0.05 26.78 11.39
C GLN A 13 -1.43 26.33 11.87
N LEU A 14 -1.52 26.03 13.15
CA LEU A 14 -2.77 25.65 13.81
C LEU A 14 -2.93 26.42 15.13
N VAL A 15 -4.18 26.57 15.55
CA VAL A 15 -4.55 27.06 16.86
C VAL A 15 -5.60 26.13 17.44
N ALA A 16 -5.45 25.70 18.67
CA ALA A 16 -6.39 24.84 19.35
C ALA A 16 -6.90 25.47 20.65
N ILE A 17 -8.11 25.15 21.02
CA ILE A 17 -8.73 25.59 22.27
C ILE A 17 -9.21 24.34 23.00
N ASP A 18 -8.69 24.13 24.20
CA ASP A 18 -9.23 23.14 25.12
C ASP A 18 -10.31 23.79 25.99
N PHE A 19 -11.55 23.39 25.80
CA PHE A 19 -12.68 23.93 26.56
C PHE A 19 -12.74 23.39 27.99
N ASN A 20 -12.12 22.25 28.28
CA ASN A 20 -12.12 21.68 29.62
C ASN A 20 -11.12 22.41 30.52
N GLU A 21 -9.96 22.71 29.95
CA GLU A 21 -8.90 23.45 30.64
C GLU A 21 -9.04 24.97 30.48
N GLY A 22 -9.85 25.42 29.53
CA GLY A 22 -10.00 26.84 29.21
C GLY A 22 -8.73 27.44 28.63
N LYS A 23 -7.90 26.63 27.94
CA LYS A 23 -6.58 27.01 27.45
C LYS A 23 -6.57 27.17 25.94
N LEU A 24 -5.92 28.21 25.47
CA LEU A 24 -5.58 28.42 24.06
C LEU A 24 -4.14 27.96 23.83
N TYR A 25 -3.97 27.11 22.82
CA TYR A 25 -2.67 26.63 22.38
C TYR A 25 -2.33 27.29 21.04
N HIS A 26 -1.18 27.92 20.98
CA HIS A 26 -0.58 28.39 19.73
C HIS A 26 0.12 27.25 18.98
N ASP A 27 0.49 27.50 17.74
CA ASP A 27 1.03 26.49 16.81
C ASP A 27 2.13 25.60 17.43
N HIS A 28 3.16 26.23 17.97
CA HIS A 28 4.29 25.48 18.57
C HIS A 28 3.87 24.71 19.82
N GLU A 29 3.12 25.32 20.70
CA GLU A 29 2.66 24.67 21.94
C GLU A 29 1.81 23.43 21.65
N MET A 30 0.94 23.50 20.63
CA MET A 30 0.11 22.36 20.26
C MET A 30 0.93 21.27 19.57
N LYS A 31 1.86 21.62 18.69
CA LYS A 31 2.77 20.67 18.05
C LYS A 31 3.68 19.98 19.05
N ASP A 32 4.24 20.71 19.99
CA ASP A 32 5.05 20.15 21.07
C ASP A 32 4.22 19.19 21.94
N LEU A 33 3.02 19.61 22.35
CA LEU A 33 2.11 18.77 23.12
C LEU A 33 1.82 17.45 22.41
N LEU A 34 1.57 17.48 21.11
CA LEU A 34 1.29 16.28 20.30
C LEU A 34 2.56 15.43 20.11
N ALA A 35 3.71 16.06 19.92
CA ALA A 35 4.97 15.35 19.75
C ALA A 35 5.44 14.64 21.04
N ASP A 36 5.14 15.23 22.18
CA ASP A 36 5.52 14.71 23.50
C ASP A 36 4.47 13.76 24.10
N ALA A 37 3.33 13.54 23.41
CA ALA A 37 2.24 12.71 23.91
C ALA A 37 2.68 11.25 24.16
N HIS A 38 3.62 10.75 23.35
CA HIS A 38 4.16 9.40 23.44
C HIS A 38 5.65 9.39 23.08
N PRO A 39 6.41 8.35 23.45
CA PRO A 39 7.84 8.23 23.12
C PRO A 39 8.04 7.77 21.66
N TYR A 40 7.57 8.54 20.68
CA TYR A 40 7.58 8.19 19.27
C TYR A 40 8.99 7.90 18.74
N GLU A 41 10.02 8.59 19.25
CA GLU A 41 11.42 8.35 18.87
C GLU A 41 11.87 6.93 19.21
N GLU A 42 11.36 6.37 20.32
CA GLU A 42 11.64 4.98 20.68
C GLU A 42 10.81 4.01 19.83
N TRP A 43 9.53 4.32 19.62
CA TRP A 43 8.62 3.46 18.86
C TRP A 43 9.08 3.25 17.41
N VAL A 44 9.53 4.29 16.73
CA VAL A 44 9.97 4.19 15.32
C VAL A 44 11.20 3.28 15.13
N LYS A 45 11.93 2.92 16.20
CA LYS A 45 13.03 1.96 16.14
C LYS A 45 12.56 0.52 15.89
N ASN A 46 11.27 0.25 16.11
CA ASN A 46 10.66 -1.06 15.83
C ASN A 46 10.41 -1.29 14.33
N ILE A 47 10.46 -0.24 13.52
CA ILE A 47 10.28 -0.34 12.07
C ILE A 47 11.50 -1.02 11.46
N VAL A 48 11.27 -2.15 10.78
CA VAL A 48 12.33 -2.96 10.17
C VAL A 48 12.43 -2.68 8.67
N PRO A 49 13.52 -2.06 8.17
CA PRO A 49 13.73 -1.87 6.74
C PRO A 49 14.15 -3.19 6.09
N MET A 50 13.25 -3.80 5.32
CA MET A 50 13.44 -5.14 4.75
C MET A 50 14.59 -5.22 3.76
N ALA A 51 14.80 -4.20 2.94
CA ALA A 51 15.90 -4.17 1.97
C ALA A 51 17.30 -4.31 2.61
N GLN A 52 17.44 -3.90 3.88
CA GLN A 52 18.70 -3.98 4.63
C GLN A 52 18.78 -5.24 5.51
N THR A 53 17.66 -5.89 5.76
CA THR A 53 17.55 -6.98 6.74
C THR A 53 17.49 -8.34 6.07
N VAL A 54 16.86 -8.41 4.87
CA VAL A 54 16.63 -9.68 4.17
C VAL A 54 17.73 -9.94 3.17
N GLU A 55 18.41 -11.07 3.32
CA GLU A 55 19.31 -11.56 2.30
C GLU A 55 18.54 -12.09 1.10
N THR A 56 18.81 -11.52 -0.08
CA THR A 56 18.28 -12.05 -1.33
C THR A 56 18.94 -13.41 -1.63
N ILE A 57 18.15 -14.39 -2.05
CA ILE A 57 18.67 -15.70 -2.41
C ILE A 57 19.35 -15.62 -3.78
N PRO A 58 20.68 -15.80 -3.86
CA PRO A 58 21.38 -15.72 -5.12
C PRO A 58 20.89 -16.81 -6.09
N GLY A 59 20.72 -16.43 -7.36
CA GLY A 59 20.40 -17.38 -8.44
C GLY A 59 18.90 -17.64 -8.66
N LEU A 60 18.02 -17.08 -7.85
CA LEU A 60 16.58 -17.13 -8.08
C LEU A 60 16.14 -15.99 -9.03
N VAL A 61 16.69 -15.98 -10.22
CA VAL A 61 16.30 -15.05 -11.28
C VAL A 61 15.47 -15.82 -12.29
N GLU A 62 14.19 -15.50 -12.35
CA GLU A 62 13.31 -16.05 -13.39
C GLU A 62 13.52 -15.25 -14.68
N ALA A 63 14.16 -15.87 -15.65
CA ALA A 63 14.26 -15.31 -17.00
C ALA A 63 13.31 -16.06 -17.92
N TYR A 64 12.33 -15.35 -18.43
CA TYR A 64 11.35 -15.89 -19.39
C TYR A 64 11.72 -15.48 -20.81
N ASP A 65 11.50 -16.36 -21.78
CA ASP A 65 11.45 -15.94 -23.17
C ASP A 65 10.22 -15.05 -23.44
N LYS A 66 10.18 -14.37 -24.59
CA LYS A 66 9.11 -13.41 -24.89
C LYS A 66 7.70 -14.04 -24.95
N ASP A 67 7.60 -15.28 -25.40
CA ASP A 67 6.31 -15.95 -25.55
C ASP A 67 5.79 -16.43 -24.20
N GLU A 68 6.67 -16.93 -23.36
CA GLU A 68 6.32 -17.32 -21.99
C GLU A 68 5.98 -16.09 -21.15
N LEU A 69 6.76 -15.01 -21.23
CA LEU A 69 6.46 -13.77 -20.54
C LEU A 69 5.08 -13.24 -20.93
N ARG A 70 4.78 -13.25 -22.25
CA ARG A 70 3.47 -12.81 -22.75
C ARG A 70 2.34 -13.69 -22.23
N ARG A 71 2.50 -15.02 -22.21
CA ARG A 71 1.50 -15.93 -21.64
C ARG A 71 1.22 -15.63 -20.17
N ARG A 72 2.26 -15.44 -19.39
CA ARG A 72 2.16 -15.10 -17.96
C ARG A 72 1.47 -13.75 -17.76
N MET A 73 1.85 -12.74 -18.51
CA MET A 73 1.20 -11.43 -18.46
C MET A 73 -0.30 -11.54 -18.73
N VAL A 74 -0.68 -12.25 -19.80
CA VAL A 74 -2.09 -12.47 -20.14
C VAL A 74 -2.83 -13.24 -19.06
N SER A 75 -2.20 -14.25 -18.44
CA SER A 75 -2.82 -15.07 -17.39
C SER A 75 -3.14 -14.27 -16.13
N VAL A 76 -2.34 -13.23 -15.81
CA VAL A 76 -2.57 -12.32 -14.68
C VAL A 76 -3.30 -11.04 -15.08
N GLY A 77 -3.68 -10.92 -16.36
CA GLY A 77 -4.51 -9.81 -16.84
C GLY A 77 -3.75 -8.53 -17.16
N PHE A 78 -2.41 -8.53 -17.22
CA PHE A 78 -1.63 -7.38 -17.66
C PHE A 78 -1.74 -7.16 -19.17
N SER A 79 -2.04 -5.93 -19.55
CA SER A 79 -1.99 -5.45 -20.93
C SER A 79 -0.64 -4.78 -21.25
N THR A 80 -0.41 -4.48 -22.52
CA THR A 80 0.75 -3.67 -22.93
C THR A 80 0.66 -2.26 -22.35
N GLU A 81 -0.55 -1.74 -22.23
CA GLU A 81 -0.83 -0.41 -21.67
C GLU A 81 -0.48 -0.36 -20.17
N ASP A 82 -0.80 -1.41 -19.42
CA ASP A 82 -0.39 -1.52 -18.00
C ASP A 82 1.13 -1.51 -17.86
N LEU A 83 1.85 -2.14 -18.78
CA LEU A 83 3.31 -2.12 -18.80
C LEU A 83 3.87 -0.71 -19.04
N GLU A 84 3.38 -0.04 -20.08
CA GLU A 84 3.93 1.23 -20.53
C GLU A 84 3.54 2.38 -19.61
N LEU A 85 2.29 2.41 -19.11
CA LEU A 85 1.76 3.54 -18.37
C LEU A 85 1.84 3.38 -16.85
N ILE A 86 1.99 2.16 -16.35
CA ILE A 86 2.01 1.89 -14.91
C ILE A 86 3.33 1.30 -14.47
N LEU A 87 3.67 0.09 -14.95
CA LEU A 87 4.82 -0.64 -14.43
C LEU A 87 6.17 -0.05 -14.83
N HIS A 88 6.28 0.46 -16.06
CA HIS A 88 7.53 1.05 -16.53
C HIS A 88 7.89 2.33 -15.75
N PRO A 89 7.00 3.32 -15.56
CA PRO A 89 7.28 4.48 -14.72
C PRO A 89 7.58 4.10 -13.25
N MET A 90 6.90 3.10 -12.71
CA MET A 90 7.20 2.62 -11.36
C MET A 90 8.59 2.03 -11.25
N GLY A 91 9.01 1.25 -12.25
CA GLY A 91 10.35 0.63 -12.29
C GLY A 91 11.48 1.62 -12.59
N GLU A 92 11.25 2.59 -13.48
CA GLU A 92 12.26 3.56 -13.92
C GLU A 92 12.40 4.73 -12.94
N ASP A 93 11.28 5.34 -12.56
CA ASP A 93 11.26 6.54 -11.74
C ASP A 93 11.15 6.27 -10.23
N GLY A 94 10.79 5.05 -9.84
CA GLY A 94 10.60 4.68 -8.44
C GLY A 94 9.44 5.43 -7.77
N LYS A 95 8.40 5.79 -8.54
CA LYS A 95 7.24 6.53 -8.05
C LYS A 95 5.95 5.98 -8.63
N GLU A 96 4.84 6.33 -8.00
CA GLU A 96 3.52 5.96 -8.48
C GLU A 96 3.21 6.60 -9.84
N ALA A 97 2.60 5.83 -10.74
CA ALA A 97 2.18 6.34 -12.03
C ALA A 97 1.08 7.41 -11.89
N ILE A 98 1.17 8.46 -12.69
CA ILE A 98 0.18 9.54 -12.72
C ILE A 98 -0.90 9.18 -13.74
N GLY A 99 -2.16 9.36 -13.37
CA GLY A 99 -3.28 9.08 -14.26
C GLY A 99 -4.58 9.72 -13.80
N SER A 100 -5.67 9.34 -14.44
CA SER A 100 -7.03 9.69 -14.02
C SER A 100 -7.83 8.43 -13.75
N MET A 101 -8.72 8.51 -12.77
CA MET A 101 -9.67 7.42 -12.49
C MET A 101 -10.85 7.51 -13.47
N GLY A 102 -11.36 6.35 -13.82
CA GLY A 102 -12.47 6.25 -14.78
C GLY A 102 -11.99 6.30 -16.23
N ASP A 103 -12.56 5.48 -17.04
CA ASP A 103 -12.33 5.38 -18.47
C ASP A 103 -13.63 5.05 -19.20
N ASP A 104 -13.65 5.11 -20.51
CA ASP A 104 -14.78 4.81 -21.38
C ASP A 104 -14.74 3.39 -21.98
N THR A 105 -13.82 2.55 -21.52
CA THR A 105 -13.75 1.15 -21.92
C THR A 105 -15.07 0.43 -21.58
N PRO A 106 -15.61 -0.43 -22.44
CA PRO A 106 -16.82 -1.19 -22.15
C PRO A 106 -16.72 -1.97 -20.83
N SER A 107 -17.87 -2.15 -20.17
CA SER A 107 -17.94 -2.86 -18.89
C SER A 107 -17.30 -4.24 -18.97
N ALA A 108 -16.51 -4.60 -17.95
CA ALA A 108 -15.80 -5.88 -17.87
C ALA A 108 -16.74 -7.11 -17.99
N VAL A 109 -17.98 -6.99 -17.53
CA VAL A 109 -19.01 -8.05 -17.63
C VAL A 109 -19.38 -8.40 -19.06
N LEU A 110 -19.14 -7.50 -20.01
CA LEU A 110 -19.39 -7.72 -21.44
C LEU A 110 -18.17 -8.29 -22.18
N SER A 111 -17.05 -8.51 -21.53
CA SER A 111 -15.84 -9.05 -22.13
C SER A 111 -15.91 -10.57 -22.23
N GLU A 112 -15.56 -11.12 -23.40
CA GLU A 112 -15.35 -12.55 -23.59
C GLU A 112 -13.95 -13.03 -23.11
N LYS A 113 -13.07 -12.07 -22.75
CA LYS A 113 -11.73 -12.36 -22.25
C LYS A 113 -11.71 -12.29 -20.74
N TYR A 114 -10.77 -12.99 -20.13
CA TYR A 114 -10.50 -12.85 -18.71
C TYR A 114 -10.26 -11.38 -18.35
N ARG A 115 -10.93 -10.93 -17.30
CA ARG A 115 -10.77 -9.60 -16.74
C ARG A 115 -10.55 -9.74 -15.24
N GLY A 116 -9.52 -9.10 -14.71
CA GLY A 116 -9.29 -9.07 -13.27
C GLY A 116 -10.45 -8.45 -12.50
N LEU A 117 -10.63 -8.84 -11.25
CA LEU A 117 -11.73 -8.38 -10.42
C LEU A 117 -11.82 -6.85 -10.32
N HIS A 118 -10.68 -6.16 -10.30
CA HIS A 118 -10.59 -4.70 -10.23
C HIS A 118 -11.27 -3.99 -11.42
N HIS A 119 -11.35 -4.62 -12.59
CA HIS A 119 -12.04 -4.05 -13.76
C HIS A 119 -13.56 -3.97 -13.60
N PHE A 120 -14.13 -4.66 -12.63
CA PHE A 120 -15.57 -4.59 -12.32
C PHE A 120 -15.91 -3.43 -11.38
N PHE A 121 -14.91 -2.81 -10.76
CA PHE A 121 -15.06 -1.70 -9.81
C PHE A 121 -14.41 -0.45 -10.38
N ARG A 122 -15.06 0.17 -11.35
CA ARG A 122 -14.55 1.37 -11.99
C ARG A 122 -15.54 2.51 -11.91
N GLN A 123 -15.02 3.71 -11.92
CA GLN A 123 -15.82 4.93 -11.93
C GLN A 123 -16.33 5.22 -13.34
N ASN A 124 -17.53 5.78 -13.45
CA ASN A 124 -18.11 6.26 -14.71
C ASN A 124 -17.76 7.72 -15.01
N PHE A 125 -16.94 8.36 -14.19
CA PHE A 125 -16.47 9.74 -14.37
C PHE A 125 -14.96 9.80 -14.15
N SER A 126 -14.31 10.72 -14.84
CA SER A 126 -12.88 10.98 -14.68
C SER A 126 -12.62 11.73 -13.38
N GLN A 127 -11.62 11.30 -12.65
CA GLN A 127 -11.13 11.95 -11.45
C GLN A 127 -9.60 11.88 -11.44
N VAL A 128 -8.95 12.94 -10.96
CA VAL A 128 -7.50 12.93 -10.79
C VAL A 128 -7.14 11.91 -9.72
N THR A 129 -6.24 10.98 -10.03
CA THR A 129 -5.77 9.95 -9.08
C THR A 129 -4.89 10.56 -8.00
N ASN A 130 -4.04 11.52 -8.38
CA ASN A 130 -3.09 12.16 -7.48
C ASN A 130 -3.53 13.59 -7.21
N PRO A 131 -3.77 13.98 -5.94
CA PRO A 131 -4.10 15.36 -5.60
C PRO A 131 -2.91 16.27 -5.92
N PRO A 132 -3.14 17.58 -6.22
CA PRO A 132 -2.07 18.54 -6.42
C PRO A 132 -1.24 18.66 -5.13
N ILE A 133 0.04 18.33 -5.23
CA ILE A 133 1.00 18.33 -4.12
C ILE A 133 2.15 19.26 -4.52
N ASP A 134 2.64 20.05 -3.57
CA ASP A 134 3.82 20.88 -3.81
C ASP A 134 5.08 20.00 -3.96
N SER A 135 6.07 20.48 -4.72
CA SER A 135 7.29 19.74 -5.03
C SER A 135 8.15 19.37 -3.80
N LEU A 136 7.95 20.02 -2.66
CA LEU A 136 8.68 19.72 -1.43
C LEU A 136 8.13 18.48 -0.74
N ARG A 137 6.81 18.25 -0.83
CA ARG A 137 6.13 17.10 -0.22
C ARG A 137 5.93 15.93 -1.18
N GLU A 138 6.17 16.12 -2.47
CA GLU A 138 5.96 15.11 -3.49
C GLU A 138 6.64 13.78 -3.14
N LYS A 139 7.91 13.81 -2.73
CA LYS A 139 8.66 12.62 -2.32
C LYS A 139 8.03 11.82 -1.18
N SER A 140 7.39 12.50 -0.25
CA SER A 140 6.78 11.85 0.93
C SER A 140 5.39 11.28 0.63
N VAL A 141 4.69 11.87 -0.34
CA VAL A 141 3.30 11.50 -0.65
C VAL A 141 3.22 10.54 -1.84
N MET A 142 4.13 10.68 -2.82
CA MET A 142 4.19 9.89 -4.04
C MET A 142 5.22 8.75 -3.95
N THR A 143 5.56 8.32 -2.75
CA THR A 143 6.51 7.22 -2.54
C THR A 143 5.87 5.87 -2.82
N LEU A 144 6.68 4.92 -3.30
CA LEU A 144 6.32 3.50 -3.40
C LEU A 144 6.58 2.73 -2.10
N THR A 145 7.11 3.38 -1.06
CA THR A 145 7.36 2.75 0.23
C THR A 145 6.10 2.07 0.75
N THR A 146 6.19 0.77 0.96
CA THR A 146 5.09 -0.08 1.38
C THR A 146 5.38 -0.64 2.77
N ARG A 147 4.38 -0.61 3.63
CA ARG A 147 4.51 -1.09 5.01
C ARG A 147 3.64 -2.31 5.21
N LEU A 148 4.25 -3.37 5.74
CA LEU A 148 3.60 -4.63 6.06
C LEU A 148 3.54 -4.79 7.59
N GLY A 149 2.37 -5.06 8.10
CA GLY A 149 2.13 -5.27 9.53
C GLY A 149 0.71 -4.90 9.92
N ASN A 150 0.35 -5.23 11.14
CA ASN A 150 -0.96 -4.91 11.67
C ASN A 150 -0.93 -3.53 12.34
N LEU A 151 -1.56 -2.54 11.72
CA LEU A 151 -1.68 -1.20 12.27
C LEU A 151 -2.74 -1.08 13.37
N GLY A 152 -3.51 -2.15 13.63
CA GLY A 152 -4.57 -2.13 14.62
C GLY A 152 -5.62 -1.05 14.34
N ASN A 153 -6.11 -0.42 15.40
CA ASN A 153 -7.03 0.70 15.28
C ASN A 153 -6.26 1.99 14.94
N VAL A 154 -6.46 2.53 13.74
CA VAL A 154 -5.77 3.74 13.25
C VAL A 154 -6.15 5.02 14.01
N PHE A 155 -7.22 4.99 14.81
CA PHE A 155 -7.61 6.11 15.68
C PHE A 155 -6.93 6.07 17.05
N GLU A 156 -6.21 5.01 17.36
CA GLU A 156 -5.45 4.85 18.60
C GLU A 156 -3.96 4.90 18.28
N GLN A 157 -3.22 5.70 19.04
CA GLN A 157 -1.77 5.78 18.91
C GLN A 157 -1.12 4.81 19.89
N THR A 158 -0.60 3.70 19.38
CA THR A 158 0.04 2.67 20.19
C THR A 158 1.39 2.25 19.59
N GLU A 159 2.31 1.80 20.46
CA GLU A 159 3.60 1.26 20.04
C GLU A 159 3.46 0.10 19.05
N ALA A 160 2.43 -0.73 19.20
CA ALA A 160 2.19 -1.87 18.32
C ALA A 160 2.09 -1.49 16.82
N GLN A 161 1.66 -0.25 16.52
CA GLN A 161 1.57 0.25 15.15
C GLN A 161 2.93 0.47 14.47
N THR A 162 4.02 0.43 15.21
CA THR A 162 5.39 0.54 14.68
C THR A 162 6.06 -0.82 14.50
N ASN A 163 5.41 -1.92 14.91
CA ASN A 163 5.89 -3.29 14.64
C ASN A 163 5.58 -3.66 13.18
N ILE A 164 6.26 -3.01 12.26
CA ILE A 164 6.03 -3.13 10.83
C ILE A 164 7.34 -3.34 10.07
N PHE A 165 7.20 -3.97 8.91
CA PHE A 165 8.27 -4.12 7.95
C PHE A 165 8.10 -3.09 6.84
N GLU A 166 9.17 -2.38 6.50
CA GLU A 166 9.16 -1.37 5.46
C GLU A 166 9.89 -1.88 4.22
N LEU A 167 9.21 -1.81 3.08
CA LEU A 167 9.70 -2.12 1.75
C LEU A 167 9.86 -0.83 0.96
N ASP A 168 10.93 -0.71 0.18
CA ASP A 168 11.16 0.44 -0.69
C ASP A 168 10.12 0.51 -1.82
N SER A 169 9.53 -0.64 -2.19
CA SER A 169 8.55 -0.77 -3.27
C SER A 169 7.62 -1.97 -3.02
N PRO A 170 6.37 -1.93 -3.48
CA PRO A 170 5.46 -3.08 -3.46
C PRO A 170 5.86 -4.15 -4.51
N VAL A 171 6.76 -3.82 -5.43
CA VAL A 171 7.24 -4.75 -6.45
C VAL A 171 8.39 -5.58 -5.88
N LEU A 172 8.15 -6.88 -5.74
CA LEU A 172 9.11 -7.81 -5.20
C LEU A 172 9.63 -8.75 -6.30
N THR A 173 10.94 -9.00 -6.31
CA THR A 173 11.48 -10.12 -7.06
C THR A 173 11.16 -11.42 -6.32
N THR A 174 11.09 -12.56 -7.02
CA THR A 174 10.91 -13.87 -6.40
C THR A 174 11.97 -14.14 -5.32
N ALA A 175 13.21 -13.75 -5.59
CA ALA A 175 14.31 -13.90 -4.63
C ALA A 175 14.07 -13.11 -3.33
N LEU A 176 13.58 -11.89 -3.45
CA LEU A 176 13.25 -11.05 -2.28
C LEU A 176 12.03 -11.58 -1.55
N ALA A 177 10.96 -11.97 -2.27
CA ALA A 177 9.73 -12.51 -1.67
C ALA A 177 10.03 -13.77 -0.85
N VAL A 178 10.82 -14.71 -1.39
CA VAL A 178 11.25 -15.91 -0.66
C VAL A 178 12.15 -15.56 0.53
N GLY A 179 13.03 -14.56 0.37
CA GLY A 179 13.86 -14.08 1.47
C GLY A 179 13.03 -13.49 2.61
N ILE A 180 12.00 -12.69 2.30
CA ILE A 180 11.05 -12.13 3.26
C ILE A 180 10.30 -13.25 3.97
N SER A 181 9.72 -14.20 3.23
CA SER A 181 8.99 -15.33 3.81
C SER A 181 9.85 -16.14 4.79
N LYS A 182 11.11 -16.41 4.42
CA LYS A 182 12.05 -17.08 5.32
C LYS A 182 12.41 -16.27 6.56
N HIS A 183 12.60 -14.96 6.41
CA HIS A 183 12.94 -14.08 7.52
C HIS A 183 11.80 -13.97 8.52
N LEU A 184 10.58 -13.84 8.03
CA LEU A 184 9.38 -13.71 8.85
C LEU A 184 8.88 -15.05 9.43
N GLY A 185 9.28 -16.17 8.81
CA GLY A 185 8.95 -17.51 9.29
C GLY A 185 7.46 -17.72 9.52
N ASP A 186 7.09 -18.16 10.71
CA ASP A 186 5.71 -18.51 11.07
C ASP A 186 4.72 -17.31 11.08
N THR A 187 5.21 -16.09 10.91
CA THR A 187 4.33 -14.91 10.78
C THR A 187 3.82 -14.70 9.35
N VAL A 188 4.33 -15.50 8.40
CA VAL A 188 3.87 -15.49 7.00
C VAL A 188 3.10 -16.77 6.72
N VAL A 189 1.88 -16.63 6.28
CA VAL A 189 1.04 -17.74 5.85
C VAL A 189 0.95 -17.74 4.32
N GLU A 190 1.47 -18.81 3.71
CA GLU A 190 1.36 -19.02 2.26
C GLU A 190 0.07 -19.79 1.97
N VAL A 191 -0.75 -19.23 1.09
CA VAL A 191 -2.01 -19.84 0.67
C VAL A 191 -1.98 -20.14 -0.82
N ASP A 192 -2.10 -21.41 -1.17
CA ASP A 192 -2.28 -21.83 -2.56
C ASP A 192 -3.70 -21.47 -3.03
N CYS A 193 -3.81 -20.47 -3.90
CA CYS A 193 -5.06 -20.00 -4.50
C CYS A 193 -5.39 -20.70 -5.83
N THR A 194 -4.60 -21.69 -6.25
CA THR A 194 -4.83 -22.41 -7.49
C THR A 194 -5.87 -23.51 -7.32
N PHE A 195 -6.57 -23.84 -8.40
CA PHE A 195 -7.47 -24.97 -8.47
C PHE A 195 -7.41 -25.60 -9.87
N ASP A 196 -7.77 -26.87 -9.96
CA ASP A 196 -7.84 -27.58 -11.24
C ASP A 196 -9.05 -27.09 -12.04
N ALA A 197 -8.79 -26.53 -13.23
CA ALA A 197 -9.84 -26.04 -14.12
C ALA A 197 -10.79 -27.16 -14.59
N ASP A 198 -10.28 -28.40 -14.74
CA ASP A 198 -11.09 -29.56 -15.15
C ASP A 198 -12.08 -29.97 -14.05
N GLY A 199 -11.81 -29.65 -12.80
CA GLY A 199 -12.71 -29.84 -11.67
C GLY A 199 -13.85 -28.81 -11.60
N GLY A 200 -13.83 -27.78 -12.43
CA GLY A 200 -14.88 -26.77 -12.57
C GLY A 200 -15.24 -26.06 -11.26
N GLU A 201 -16.54 -25.83 -11.08
CA GLU A 201 -17.06 -25.09 -9.92
C GLU A 201 -16.75 -25.78 -8.58
N ASP A 202 -16.74 -27.10 -8.52
CA ASP A 202 -16.47 -27.84 -7.29
C ASP A 202 -15.01 -27.63 -6.84
N ALA A 203 -14.05 -27.66 -7.76
CA ALA A 203 -12.65 -27.37 -7.45
C ALA A 203 -12.44 -25.93 -6.99
N LEU A 204 -13.13 -24.97 -7.61
CA LEU A 204 -13.13 -23.58 -7.18
C LEU A 204 -13.69 -23.42 -5.76
N ARG A 205 -14.79 -24.07 -5.43
CA ARG A 205 -15.39 -24.05 -4.09
C ARG A 205 -14.41 -24.57 -3.02
N VAL A 206 -13.75 -25.70 -3.31
CA VAL A 206 -12.73 -26.27 -2.41
C VAL A 206 -11.56 -25.29 -2.19
N ALA A 207 -11.11 -24.60 -3.24
CA ALA A 207 -10.05 -23.60 -3.10
C ALA A 207 -10.50 -22.40 -2.24
N ILE A 208 -11.74 -21.96 -2.40
CA ILE A 208 -12.32 -20.87 -1.59
C ILE A 208 -12.45 -21.28 -0.12
N ASP A 209 -12.94 -22.50 0.14
CA ASP A 209 -13.08 -23.00 1.51
C ASP A 209 -11.71 -23.14 2.19
N ARG A 210 -10.69 -23.59 1.47
CA ARG A 210 -9.30 -23.62 1.97
C ARG A 210 -8.79 -22.22 2.34
N LEU A 211 -8.97 -21.23 1.45
CA LEU A 211 -8.59 -19.86 1.72
C LEU A 211 -9.30 -19.31 2.95
N ARG A 212 -10.60 -19.56 3.07
CA ARG A 212 -11.40 -19.14 4.21
C ARG A 212 -10.88 -19.78 5.52
N GLN A 213 -10.60 -21.08 5.51
CA GLN A 213 -10.09 -21.78 6.69
C GLN A 213 -8.76 -21.19 7.16
N VAL A 214 -7.82 -20.97 6.24
CA VAL A 214 -6.53 -20.36 6.57
C VAL A 214 -6.69 -18.94 7.13
N SER A 215 -7.63 -18.17 6.60
CA SER A 215 -7.94 -16.82 7.10
C SER A 215 -8.62 -16.79 8.47
N GLU A 216 -9.34 -17.86 8.84
CA GLU A 216 -9.96 -18.00 10.17
C GLU A 216 -8.95 -18.50 11.23
N ASP A 217 -7.91 -19.23 10.79
CA ASP A 217 -6.88 -19.80 11.67
C ASP A 217 -5.69 -18.84 11.91
N ALA A 218 -5.53 -17.80 11.06
CA ALA A 218 -4.47 -16.80 11.15
C ALA A 218 -4.84 -15.62 12.06
#